data_c0d70e028630197524d4b7f9a0322011
#
_entry.id   c0d70e028630197524d4b7f9a0322011
#
_cell.length_a   1.000
_cell.length_b   1.000
_cell.length_c   1.000
_cell.angle_alpha   90.00
_cell.angle_beta   90.00
_cell.angle_gamma   90.00
#
_symmetry.space_group_name_H-M   'P 1'
#
loop_
_entity.id
_entity.type
_entity.pdbx_description
1 polymer ?
#
loop_
_entity_poly.entity_id
_entity_poly.type
_entity_poly.pdbx_seq_one_letter_code
_entity_poly.pdbx_strand_id
1 'polypeptide(L)'
;ATVTGVLTVEVSSMVLVPTFWLGGTATVDGQEVVSGESAVDFSEPVTFEVTTEEGVKRYTVDVKNFSELPVVRITTNNNAPIVDRENWIVGTMQIDGNGRFADMPSTSIEIRGRGNSTWDYPKKPYAIKLSSKREVAGMPEHKRWVLLAHWNDKVNLRTELAFWLGREYADLDWKQGGEQVELFLNGEHKGS
;
A
#
# COMPACT_ATOMS: atom_id res chain seq x y z
N ALA A 1 -1.41 14.22 -23.91
CA ALA A 1 -2.44 13.74 -22.98
C ALA A 1 -1.78 12.89 -21.90
N THR A 2 -2.34 12.85 -20.69
CA THR A 2 -1.88 11.99 -19.59
C THR A 2 -2.86 10.82 -19.43
N VAL A 3 -2.32 9.63 -19.28
CA VAL A 3 -3.07 8.39 -18.97
C VAL A 3 -2.55 7.91 -17.62
N THR A 4 -3.44 7.77 -16.65
CA THR A 4 -3.09 7.23 -15.32
C THR A 4 -3.71 5.86 -15.16
N GLY A 5 -2.92 4.89 -14.72
CA GLY A 5 -3.36 3.53 -14.42
C GLY A 5 -2.89 3.10 -13.03
N VAL A 6 -3.66 2.21 -12.42
CA VAL A 6 -3.29 1.55 -11.15
C VAL A 6 -3.29 0.05 -11.41
N LEU A 7 -2.23 -0.63 -10.98
CA LEU A 7 -2.16 -2.08 -11.09
C LEU A 7 -3.18 -2.73 -10.14
N THR A 8 -3.80 -3.80 -10.57
CA THR A 8 -4.78 -4.56 -9.76
C THR A 8 -4.13 -5.52 -8.78
N VAL A 9 -2.82 -5.70 -8.89
CA VAL A 9 -1.99 -6.52 -8.00
C VAL A 9 -0.66 -5.82 -7.77
N GLU A 10 -0.08 -6.01 -6.59
CA GLU A 10 1.26 -5.51 -6.32
C GLU A 10 2.30 -6.26 -7.18
N VAL A 11 3.24 -5.52 -7.73
CA VAL A 11 4.39 -6.07 -8.46
C VAL A 11 5.70 -5.70 -7.76
N SER A 12 6.68 -6.58 -7.81
CA SER A 12 8.02 -6.35 -7.25
C SER A 12 8.90 -5.46 -8.12
N SER A 13 8.49 -5.21 -9.35
CA SER A 13 9.20 -4.38 -10.32
C SER A 13 8.19 -3.64 -11.19
N MET A 14 8.47 -2.37 -11.45
CA MET A 14 7.68 -1.55 -12.38
C MET A 14 8.12 -1.70 -13.84
N VAL A 15 9.03 -2.62 -14.14
CA VAL A 15 9.36 -3.01 -15.54
C VAL A 15 8.26 -3.95 -16.02
N LEU A 16 7.36 -3.41 -16.83
CA LEU A 16 6.12 -4.08 -17.27
C LEU A 16 6.10 -4.21 -18.80
N VAL A 17 5.35 -5.19 -19.29
CA VAL A 17 5.08 -5.36 -20.72
C VAL A 17 3.68 -4.82 -21.02
N PRO A 18 3.54 -3.58 -21.52
CA PRO A 18 2.23 -2.99 -21.78
C PRO A 18 1.57 -3.62 -23.01
N THR A 19 0.24 -3.79 -22.93
CA THR A 19 -0.57 -4.19 -24.09
C THR A 19 -1.44 -3.01 -24.52
N PHE A 20 -1.36 -2.64 -25.78
CA PHE A 20 -2.11 -1.53 -26.38
C PHE A 20 -2.47 -1.79 -27.83
N TRP A 21 -3.43 -1.04 -28.36
CA TRP A 21 -3.84 -1.07 -29.75
C TRP A 21 -3.68 0.33 -30.35
N LEU A 22 -2.90 0.42 -31.42
CA LEU A 22 -2.62 1.67 -32.13
C LEU A 22 -2.81 1.48 -33.63
N GLY A 23 -3.21 2.57 -34.33
CA GLY A 23 -3.15 2.65 -35.80
C GLY A 23 -1.78 3.12 -36.33
N GLY A 24 -0.67 2.75 -35.67
CA GLY A 24 0.66 3.22 -36.00
C GLY A 24 1.74 2.60 -35.11
N THR A 25 2.86 3.29 -34.92
CA THR A 25 3.98 2.83 -34.07
C THR A 25 4.07 3.63 -32.77
N ALA A 26 4.56 3.03 -31.71
CA ALA A 26 4.86 3.69 -30.45
C ALA A 26 6.36 3.63 -30.15
N THR A 27 6.91 4.74 -29.64
CA THR A 27 8.29 4.77 -29.16
C THR A 27 8.37 5.38 -27.76
N VAL A 28 9.38 4.96 -26.99
CA VAL A 28 9.78 5.56 -25.72
C VAL A 28 11.27 5.85 -25.83
N ASP A 29 11.66 7.09 -25.58
CA ASP A 29 13.04 7.56 -25.72
C ASP A 29 13.67 7.23 -27.11
N GLY A 30 12.84 7.26 -28.17
CA GLY A 30 13.23 6.93 -29.52
C GLY A 30 13.37 5.45 -29.85
N GLN A 31 13.08 4.55 -28.89
CA GLN A 31 13.06 3.09 -29.09
C GLN A 31 11.64 2.61 -29.31
N GLU A 32 11.45 1.76 -30.33
CA GLU A 32 10.14 1.18 -30.62
C GLU A 32 9.66 0.27 -29.48
N VAL A 33 8.39 0.45 -29.09
CA VAL A 33 7.70 -0.37 -28.08
C VAL A 33 6.62 -1.19 -28.77
N VAL A 34 6.80 -2.51 -28.79
CA VAL A 34 5.85 -3.46 -29.38
C VAL A 34 4.88 -3.94 -28.29
N SER A 35 3.57 -3.80 -28.58
CA SER A 35 2.50 -4.19 -27.68
C SER A 35 2.58 -5.68 -27.30
N GLY A 36 2.62 -5.96 -26.00
CA GLY A 36 2.69 -7.32 -25.46
C GLY A 36 4.07 -7.98 -25.52
N GLU A 37 5.12 -7.27 -25.99
CA GLU A 37 6.48 -7.82 -26.15
C GLU A 37 7.54 -6.97 -25.46
N SER A 38 7.52 -5.64 -25.67
CA SER A 38 8.57 -4.77 -25.14
C SER A 38 8.34 -4.44 -23.67
N ALA A 39 9.38 -4.63 -22.86
CA ALA A 39 9.37 -4.22 -21.44
C ALA A 39 9.68 -2.71 -21.33
N VAL A 40 8.92 -2.00 -20.52
CA VAL A 40 9.08 -0.57 -20.24
C VAL A 40 9.09 -0.38 -18.72
N ASP A 41 9.99 0.45 -18.22
CA ASP A 41 10.07 0.80 -16.80
C ASP A 41 9.10 1.95 -16.49
N PHE A 42 8.08 1.66 -15.67
CA PHE A 42 7.07 2.60 -15.19
C PHE A 42 7.31 3.05 -13.74
N SER A 43 8.53 2.94 -13.22
CA SER A 43 8.86 3.49 -11.88
C SER A 43 8.67 5.02 -11.81
N GLU A 44 8.74 5.69 -12.96
CA GLU A 44 8.41 7.09 -13.15
C GLU A 44 7.43 7.22 -14.35
N PRO A 45 6.71 8.34 -14.49
CA PRO A 45 5.83 8.56 -15.64
C PRO A 45 6.60 8.50 -16.97
N VAL A 46 6.14 7.65 -17.89
CA VAL A 46 6.78 7.40 -19.19
C VAL A 46 6.06 8.14 -20.32
N THR A 47 6.80 8.78 -21.20
CA THR A 47 6.22 9.43 -22.38
C THR A 47 6.34 8.53 -23.62
N PHE A 48 5.18 8.11 -24.12
CA PHE A 48 5.05 7.42 -25.40
C PHE A 48 4.85 8.44 -26.52
N GLU A 49 5.62 8.34 -27.58
CA GLU A 49 5.37 9.03 -28.85
C GLU A 49 4.69 8.06 -29.81
N VAL A 50 3.47 8.39 -30.20
CA VAL A 50 2.66 7.57 -31.12
C VAL A 50 2.62 8.24 -32.46
N THR A 51 3.17 7.56 -33.47
CA THR A 51 3.18 8.01 -34.86
C THR A 51 2.10 7.30 -35.65
N THR A 52 1.17 8.06 -36.22
CA THR A 52 0.07 7.58 -37.08
C THR A 52 0.11 8.35 -38.42
N GLU A 53 -0.79 8.00 -39.31
CA GLU A 53 -0.97 8.78 -40.59
C GLU A 53 -1.37 10.23 -40.32
N GLU A 54 -2.00 10.55 -39.19
CA GLU A 54 -2.39 11.90 -38.77
C GLU A 54 -1.24 12.70 -38.14
N GLY A 55 -0.08 12.10 -37.92
CA GLY A 55 1.08 12.70 -37.30
C GLY A 55 1.50 12.08 -35.99
N VAL A 56 2.36 12.80 -35.23
CA VAL A 56 2.89 12.33 -33.93
C VAL A 56 2.11 12.92 -32.79
N LYS A 57 1.66 12.05 -31.86
CA LYS A 57 1.00 12.44 -30.60
C LYS A 57 1.82 11.91 -29.42
N ARG A 58 1.89 12.70 -28.33
CA ARG A 58 2.58 12.33 -27.10
C ARG A 58 1.59 12.03 -25.99
N TYR A 59 1.82 10.90 -25.32
CA TYR A 59 1.03 10.45 -24.16
C TYR A 59 1.97 10.18 -22.99
N THR A 60 1.77 10.87 -21.87
CA THR A 60 2.44 10.52 -20.63
C THR A 60 1.62 9.45 -19.94
N VAL A 61 2.24 8.31 -19.68
CA VAL A 61 1.61 7.16 -18.98
C VAL A 61 2.22 7.08 -17.59
N ASP A 62 1.37 7.24 -16.58
CA ASP A 62 1.72 7.15 -15.15
C ASP A 62 1.04 5.92 -14.58
N VAL A 63 1.83 4.91 -14.20
CA VAL A 63 1.33 3.64 -13.64
C VAL A 63 1.70 3.58 -12.15
N LYS A 64 0.68 3.48 -11.32
CA LYS A 64 0.85 3.30 -9.87
C LYS A 64 0.90 1.81 -9.52
N ASN A 65 1.85 1.44 -8.68
CA ASN A 65 1.94 0.08 -8.18
C ASN A 65 0.86 -0.17 -7.14
N PHE A 66 -0.15 -0.95 -7.50
CA PHE A 66 -1.27 -1.43 -6.68
C PHE A 66 -2.16 -0.33 -6.10
N SER A 67 -1.72 0.45 -5.15
CA SER A 67 -2.45 1.58 -4.58
C SER A 67 -1.49 2.73 -4.22
N GLU A 68 -2.05 3.92 -3.97
CA GLU A 68 -1.27 5.05 -3.47
C GLU A 68 -1.15 5.08 -1.94
N LEU A 69 -1.67 4.06 -1.27
CA LEU A 69 -1.55 3.92 0.19
C LEU A 69 -0.18 3.35 0.57
N PRO A 70 0.35 3.69 1.75
CA PRO A 70 1.52 3.00 2.28
C PRO A 70 1.25 1.49 2.43
N VAL A 71 2.26 0.69 2.18
CA VAL A 71 2.14 -0.77 2.19
C VAL A 71 2.87 -1.34 3.40
N VAL A 72 2.13 -2.00 4.27
CA VAL A 72 2.64 -2.72 5.44
C VAL A 72 2.79 -4.19 5.09
N ARG A 73 4.01 -4.71 5.15
CA ARG A 73 4.30 -6.14 4.95
C ARG A 73 4.72 -6.76 6.26
N ILE A 74 4.00 -7.80 6.67
CA ILE A 74 4.29 -8.57 7.88
C ILE A 74 4.54 -10.01 7.49
N THR A 75 5.67 -10.55 7.97
CA THR A 75 5.99 -11.97 7.83
C THR A 75 6.20 -12.55 9.22
N THR A 76 5.37 -13.49 9.61
CA THR A 76 5.54 -14.24 10.87
C THR A 76 6.60 -15.33 10.70
N ASN A 77 7.25 -15.71 11.78
CA ASN A 77 8.22 -16.80 11.74
C ASN A 77 7.59 -18.09 11.20
N ASN A 78 8.23 -18.69 10.20
CA ASN A 78 7.74 -19.89 9.49
C ASN A 78 6.34 -19.70 8.86
N ASN A 79 5.95 -18.47 8.53
CA ASN A 79 4.61 -18.13 8.05
C ASN A 79 3.48 -18.64 8.97
N ALA A 80 3.73 -18.71 10.30
CA ALA A 80 2.77 -19.20 11.27
C ALA A 80 1.47 -18.37 11.23
N PRO A 81 0.30 -19.00 11.15
CA PRO A 81 -0.96 -18.28 11.13
C PRO A 81 -1.27 -17.63 12.48
N ILE A 82 -1.90 -16.46 12.46
CA ILE A 82 -2.39 -15.78 13.68
C ILE A 82 -3.81 -16.28 13.94
N VAL A 83 -3.94 -17.17 14.93
CA VAL A 83 -5.19 -17.92 15.18
C VAL A 83 -5.99 -17.43 16.38
N ASP A 84 -5.38 -16.62 17.25
CA ASP A 84 -6.02 -16.15 18.47
C ASP A 84 -5.58 -14.72 18.87
N ARG A 85 -6.12 -14.24 20.00
CA ARG A 85 -5.88 -12.91 20.55
C ARG A 85 -4.96 -12.90 21.77
N GLU A 86 -4.45 -14.03 22.16
CA GLU A 86 -3.70 -14.21 23.42
C GLU A 86 -2.21 -14.40 23.15
N ASN A 87 -1.89 -15.25 22.19
CA ASN A 87 -0.53 -15.65 21.90
C ASN A 87 0.16 -14.67 20.93
N TRP A 88 1.29 -14.13 21.38
CA TRP A 88 2.14 -13.29 20.53
C TRP A 88 3.02 -14.17 19.63
N ILE A 89 3.01 -13.89 18.35
CA ILE A 89 3.84 -14.56 17.34
C ILE A 89 4.94 -13.59 16.93
N VAL A 90 6.18 -14.07 16.94
CA VAL A 90 7.33 -13.30 16.47
C VAL A 90 7.34 -13.25 14.94
N GLY A 91 7.74 -12.12 14.41
CA GLY A 91 7.87 -11.90 12.97
C GLY A 91 8.64 -10.64 12.66
N THR A 92 8.52 -10.19 11.43
CA THR A 92 9.08 -8.93 10.95
C THR A 92 7.98 -8.08 10.30
N MET A 93 8.15 -6.77 10.38
CA MET A 93 7.32 -5.79 9.68
C MET A 93 8.21 -4.81 8.93
N GLN A 94 7.85 -4.51 7.70
CA GLN A 94 8.41 -3.41 6.93
C GLN A 94 7.28 -2.56 6.37
N ILE A 95 7.56 -1.29 6.10
CA ILE A 95 6.62 -0.36 5.52
C ILE A 95 7.28 0.33 4.34
N ASP A 96 6.62 0.28 3.21
CA ASP A 96 6.84 1.15 2.07
C ASP A 96 5.89 2.33 2.22
N GLY A 97 6.44 3.52 2.41
CA GLY A 97 5.67 4.75 2.62
C GLY A 97 4.98 5.27 1.37
N ASN A 98 5.26 4.66 0.20
CA ASN A 98 4.73 5.03 -1.11
C ASN A 98 4.86 6.54 -1.39
N GLY A 99 5.99 7.13 -1.03
CA GLY A 99 6.27 8.56 -1.17
C GLY A 99 5.49 9.49 -0.23
N ARG A 100 4.53 8.96 0.56
CA ARG A 100 3.75 9.75 1.54
C ARG A 100 4.47 9.87 2.88
N PHE A 101 5.17 8.82 3.29
CA PHE A 101 5.93 8.74 4.53
C PHE A 101 7.30 8.12 4.28
N ALA A 102 8.20 8.25 5.25
CA ALA A 102 9.47 7.55 5.21
C ALA A 102 9.27 6.03 5.29
N ASP A 103 10.03 5.29 4.52
CA ASP A 103 10.04 3.83 4.58
C ASP A 103 10.54 3.34 5.93
N MET A 104 9.93 2.25 6.43
CA MET A 104 10.43 1.54 7.59
C MET A 104 11.10 0.24 7.14
N PRO A 105 12.41 0.07 7.35
CA PRO A 105 13.07 -1.18 7.01
C PRO A 105 12.57 -2.33 7.87
N SER A 106 12.78 -3.56 7.40
CA SER A 106 12.37 -4.77 8.11
C SER A 106 12.79 -4.74 9.57
N THR A 107 11.82 -4.81 10.46
CA THR A 107 11.98 -4.62 11.90
C THR A 107 11.30 -5.78 12.63
N SER A 108 11.97 -6.32 13.66
CA SER A 108 11.39 -7.38 14.48
C SER A 108 10.18 -6.90 15.26
N ILE A 109 9.13 -7.72 15.23
CA ILE A 109 7.86 -7.48 15.90
C ILE A 109 7.35 -8.72 16.63
N GLU A 110 6.41 -8.48 17.52
CA GLU A 110 5.45 -9.48 17.99
C GLU A 110 4.05 -9.07 17.51
N ILE A 111 3.28 -10.01 16.98
CA ILE A 111 1.92 -9.77 16.47
C ILE A 111 0.95 -10.79 17.02
N ARG A 112 -0.29 -10.38 17.26
CA ARG A 112 -1.41 -11.25 17.63
C ARG A 112 -2.74 -10.69 17.14
N GLY A 113 -3.78 -11.49 17.18
CA GLY A 113 -5.14 -11.01 17.02
C GLY A 113 -5.55 -10.01 18.10
N ARG A 114 -6.57 -9.19 17.83
CA ARG A 114 -7.17 -8.27 18.80
C ARG A 114 -8.67 -8.07 18.54
N GLY A 115 -9.31 -7.31 19.43
CA GLY A 115 -10.72 -6.97 19.34
C GLY A 115 -11.59 -7.97 20.14
N ASN A 116 -12.86 -7.67 20.25
CA ASN A 116 -13.88 -8.54 20.82
C ASN A 116 -14.67 -9.18 19.68
N SER A 117 -15.89 -8.72 19.41
CA SER A 117 -16.70 -9.16 18.26
C SER A 117 -16.04 -8.93 16.90
N THR A 118 -15.16 -7.95 16.79
CA THR A 118 -14.43 -7.67 15.54
C THR A 118 -13.44 -8.77 15.15
N TRP A 119 -13.03 -9.61 16.10
CA TRP A 119 -12.19 -10.79 15.80
C TRP A 119 -12.97 -11.89 15.07
N ASP A 120 -14.29 -11.92 15.19
CA ASP A 120 -15.13 -12.93 14.56
C ASP A 120 -15.42 -12.63 13.09
N TYR A 121 -15.11 -11.41 12.63
CA TYR A 121 -15.31 -11.01 11.24
C TYR A 121 -14.25 -11.61 10.29
N PRO A 122 -14.56 -11.76 8.98
CA PRO A 122 -13.62 -12.28 8.00
C PRO A 122 -12.28 -11.53 7.94
N LYS A 123 -12.31 -10.18 7.92
CA LYS A 123 -11.11 -9.35 8.01
C LYS A 123 -10.74 -9.13 9.47
N LYS A 124 -9.54 -9.55 9.86
CA LYS A 124 -9.09 -9.59 11.25
C LYS A 124 -8.30 -8.35 11.65
N PRO A 125 -8.56 -7.75 12.81
CA PRO A 125 -7.69 -6.73 13.39
C PRO A 125 -6.52 -7.35 14.16
N TYR A 126 -5.37 -6.64 14.19
CA TYR A 126 -4.15 -7.13 14.83
C TYR A 126 -3.58 -6.12 15.82
N ALA A 127 -2.91 -6.61 16.86
CA ALA A 127 -2.05 -5.83 17.74
C ALA A 127 -0.59 -6.15 17.42
N ILE A 128 0.23 -5.11 17.34
CA ILE A 128 1.65 -5.19 17.00
C ILE A 128 2.46 -4.56 18.12
N LYS A 129 3.60 -5.19 18.43
CA LYS A 129 4.59 -4.66 19.35
C LYS A 129 5.94 -4.69 18.68
N LEU A 130 6.51 -3.51 18.44
CA LEU A 130 7.85 -3.36 17.91
C LEU A 130 8.91 -3.69 18.97
N SER A 131 10.07 -4.14 18.56
CA SER A 131 11.23 -4.37 19.45
C SER A 131 11.70 -3.07 20.12
N SER A 132 11.62 -1.94 19.43
CA SER A 132 11.93 -0.58 19.92
C SER A 132 10.85 0.41 19.52
N LYS A 133 10.82 1.60 20.15
CA LYS A 133 9.98 2.69 19.69
C LYS A 133 10.43 3.15 18.31
N ARG A 134 9.49 3.37 17.40
CA ARG A 134 9.70 3.91 16.07
C ARG A 134 8.52 4.74 15.63
N GLU A 135 8.79 5.68 14.77
CA GLU A 135 7.79 6.33 13.94
C GLU A 135 7.19 5.32 12.96
N VAL A 136 5.90 5.35 12.76
CA VAL A 136 5.18 4.48 11.82
C VAL A 136 4.21 5.36 11.03
N ALA A 137 4.37 5.40 9.71
CA ALA A 137 3.51 6.16 8.79
C ALA A 137 3.29 7.63 9.24
N GLY A 138 4.36 8.34 9.56
CA GLY A 138 4.33 9.74 9.99
C GLY A 138 3.78 9.98 11.41
N MET A 139 3.39 8.93 12.13
CA MET A 139 2.90 9.04 13.51
C MET A 139 4.04 9.01 14.53
N PRO A 140 3.90 9.69 15.70
CA PRO A 140 4.94 9.77 16.71
C PRO A 140 5.46 8.41 17.17
N GLU A 141 6.74 8.34 17.52
CA GLU A 141 7.40 7.12 17.96
C GLU A 141 6.65 6.39 19.07
N HIS A 142 6.27 5.18 18.80
CA HIS A 142 5.66 4.30 19.79
C HIS A 142 6.08 2.83 19.59
N LYS A 143 5.88 2.01 20.63
CA LYS A 143 6.21 0.59 20.59
C LYS A 143 5.02 -0.30 20.25
N ARG A 144 3.78 0.16 20.53
CA ARG A 144 2.57 -0.63 20.35
C ARG A 144 1.67 0.02 19.31
N TRP A 145 1.27 -0.77 18.33
CA TRP A 145 0.46 -0.35 17.21
C TRP A 145 -0.74 -1.29 17.03
N VAL A 146 -1.72 -0.81 16.30
CA VAL A 146 -2.94 -1.57 16.02
C VAL A 146 -3.27 -1.43 14.54
N LEU A 147 -3.53 -2.56 13.90
CA LEU A 147 -4.17 -2.61 12.59
C LEU A 147 -5.67 -2.85 12.80
N LEU A 148 -6.47 -1.87 12.44
CA LEU A 148 -7.93 -1.97 12.49
C LEU A 148 -8.44 -2.53 11.16
N ALA A 149 -9.38 -3.46 11.22
CA ALA A 149 -9.88 -4.14 10.02
C ALA A 149 -11.01 -3.38 9.30
N HIS A 150 -11.74 -2.52 10.01
CA HIS A 150 -12.87 -1.73 9.51
C HIS A 150 -13.92 -2.52 8.72
N TRP A 151 -14.07 -3.81 8.97
CA TRP A 151 -14.96 -4.71 8.22
C TRP A 151 -16.39 -4.20 8.09
N ASN A 152 -16.90 -3.52 9.13
CA ASN A 152 -18.25 -2.97 9.17
C ASN A 152 -18.37 -1.57 8.56
N ASP A 153 -17.25 -0.94 8.24
CA ASP A 153 -17.21 0.36 7.59
C ASP A 153 -16.82 0.18 6.13
N LYS A 154 -17.82 0.03 5.26
CA LYS A 154 -17.60 -0.28 3.83
C LYS A 154 -16.90 0.84 3.05
N VAL A 155 -16.84 2.04 3.60
CA VAL A 155 -16.16 3.19 2.99
C VAL A 155 -14.83 3.53 3.69
N ASN A 156 -14.48 2.83 4.79
CA ASN A 156 -13.28 3.05 5.60
C ASN A 156 -13.08 4.50 6.09
N LEU A 157 -14.14 5.30 6.21
CA LEU A 157 -14.03 6.73 6.54
C LEU A 157 -14.46 7.09 7.95
N ARG A 158 -15.23 6.26 8.65
CA ARG A 158 -15.82 6.63 9.95
C ARG A 158 -14.76 6.85 11.03
N THR A 159 -13.78 5.96 11.11
CA THR A 159 -12.70 6.08 12.07
C THR A 159 -11.80 7.27 11.72
N GLU A 160 -11.50 7.45 10.44
CA GLU A 160 -10.70 8.59 9.96
C GLU A 160 -11.36 9.92 10.28
N LEU A 161 -12.66 10.04 10.02
CA LEU A 161 -13.44 11.23 10.37
C LEU A 161 -13.45 11.47 11.89
N ALA A 162 -13.59 10.41 12.70
CA ALA A 162 -13.55 10.53 14.15
C ALA A 162 -12.18 11.00 14.66
N PHE A 163 -11.09 10.50 14.10
CA PHE A 163 -9.74 10.94 14.42
C PHE A 163 -9.50 12.39 13.98
N TRP A 164 -9.95 12.75 12.78
CA TRP A 164 -9.88 14.13 12.31
C TRP A 164 -10.64 15.08 13.22
N LEU A 165 -11.90 14.78 13.54
CA LEU A 165 -12.69 15.57 14.49
C LEU A 165 -11.99 15.68 15.86
N GLY A 166 -11.44 14.59 16.38
CA GLY A 166 -10.70 14.59 17.65
C GLY A 166 -9.47 15.51 17.62
N ARG A 167 -8.80 15.66 16.45
CA ARG A 167 -7.68 16.59 16.30
C ARG A 167 -8.11 18.06 16.33
N GLU A 168 -9.32 18.37 15.85
CA GLU A 168 -9.89 19.73 15.86
C GLU A 168 -10.30 20.20 17.26
N TYR A 169 -10.62 19.30 18.19
CA TYR A 169 -10.97 19.66 19.55
C TYR A 169 -9.72 20.03 20.38
N ALA A 170 -9.61 21.33 20.76
CA ALA A 170 -8.46 21.85 21.50
C ALA A 170 -8.31 21.26 22.92
N ASP A 171 -9.43 20.93 23.56
CA ASP A 171 -9.50 20.55 24.97
C ASP A 171 -9.23 19.06 25.25
N LEU A 172 -8.85 18.28 24.23
CA LEU A 172 -8.47 16.89 24.42
C LEU A 172 -6.99 16.76 24.75
N ASP A 173 -6.67 16.23 25.92
CA ASP A 173 -5.30 15.95 26.37
C ASP A 173 -4.58 14.94 25.48
N TRP A 174 -5.33 14.00 24.88
CA TRP A 174 -4.83 13.00 23.96
C TRP A 174 -5.65 12.99 22.68
N LYS A 175 -4.96 13.02 21.54
CA LYS A 175 -5.56 12.96 20.22
C LYS A 175 -5.06 11.72 19.49
N GLN A 176 -5.96 10.79 19.23
CA GLN A 176 -5.64 9.58 18.49
C GLN A 176 -5.47 9.90 17.01
N GLY A 177 -4.45 9.32 16.39
CA GLY A 177 -4.21 9.35 14.95
C GLY A 177 -4.28 7.94 14.36
N GLY A 178 -4.36 7.89 13.05
CA GLY A 178 -4.28 6.67 12.26
C GLY A 178 -4.07 7.02 10.79
N GLU A 179 -3.53 6.08 10.04
CA GLU A 179 -3.32 6.17 8.60
C GLU A 179 -3.89 4.92 7.93
N GLN A 180 -4.46 5.10 6.75
CA GLN A 180 -4.88 3.98 5.92
C GLN A 180 -3.65 3.36 5.25
N VAL A 181 -3.58 2.03 5.27
CA VAL A 181 -2.47 1.28 4.71
C VAL A 181 -2.97 0.02 4.01
N GLU A 182 -2.25 -0.45 3.01
CA GLU A 182 -2.43 -1.80 2.48
C GLU A 182 -1.69 -2.79 3.36
N LEU A 183 -2.32 -3.91 3.72
CA LEU A 183 -1.71 -4.94 4.55
C LEU A 183 -1.43 -6.21 3.76
N PHE A 184 -0.17 -6.63 3.76
CA PHE A 184 0.24 -7.97 3.37
C PHE A 184 0.70 -8.76 4.59
N LEU A 185 0.12 -9.92 4.80
CA LEU A 185 0.49 -10.84 5.88
C LEU A 185 0.88 -12.18 5.29
N ASN A 186 2.15 -12.58 5.50
CA ASN A 186 2.74 -13.79 4.93
C ASN A 186 2.57 -13.88 3.40
N GLY A 187 2.73 -12.75 2.70
CA GLY A 187 2.59 -12.66 1.25
C GLY A 187 1.15 -12.56 0.73
N GLU A 188 0.15 -12.68 1.59
CA GLU A 188 -1.26 -12.57 1.21
C GLU A 188 -1.78 -11.16 1.51
N HIS A 189 -2.40 -10.50 0.52
CA HIS A 189 -3.06 -9.22 0.69
C HIS A 189 -4.32 -9.36 1.58
N LYS A 190 -4.39 -8.55 2.62
CA LYS A 190 -5.50 -8.55 3.60
C LYS A 190 -6.42 -7.33 3.47
N GLY A 191 -6.17 -6.47 2.47
CA GLY A 191 -6.91 -5.24 2.20
C GLY A 191 -6.38 -4.02 2.97
N SER A 192 -6.96 -2.87 2.67
CA SER A 192 -6.68 -1.59 3.32
C SER A 192 -7.54 -1.35 4.56
#